data_be3475ef0fbc9d3743bfb5d5ea2fa458
#
_entry.id   be3475ef0fbc9d3743bfb5d5ea2fa458
#
_cell.length_a   1.000
_cell.length_b   1.000
_cell.length_c   1.000
_cell.angle_alpha   90.00
_cell.angle_beta   90.00
_cell.angle_gamma   90.00
#
_symmetry.space_group_name_H-M   'P 1'
#
loop_
_entity.id
_entity.type
_entity.pdbx_description
1 polymer ?
#
loop_
_entity_poly.entity_id
_entity_poly.type
_entity_poly.pdbx_seq_one_letter_code
_entity_poly.pdbx_strand_id
1 'polypeptide(L)'
;MTTTAQGEVARGELVVLREKRLSDAPDDYRWRTDAELARFDAARPFAAAYQDYLALYRDELAYPSPYRRSLGIENADGAHIGNAMYYNIDAIRREAEIGITLGEREFWSRGYGTDAVKTLVRHILRTTGFRRVYLKTLDWNARAQKAFEKSGFRICGRSRRGGNNFIVMEYMAAWLDLQRGG
;
A
#
# COMPACT_ATOMS: atom_id res chain seq x y z
N MET A 1 -28.57 -7.74 -1.20
CA MET A 1 -28.12 -6.90 -0.05
C MET A 1 -26.63 -7.07 0.09
N THR A 2 -25.87 -6.11 -0.37
CA THR A 2 -24.40 -6.13 -0.28
C THR A 2 -24.03 -5.78 1.16
N THR A 3 -23.62 -6.76 1.93
CA THR A 3 -23.10 -6.53 3.28
C THR A 3 -21.82 -5.71 3.14
N THR A 4 -21.87 -4.43 3.48
CA THR A 4 -20.69 -3.58 3.55
C THR A 4 -19.77 -4.20 4.60
N ALA A 5 -18.56 -4.64 4.19
CA ALA A 5 -17.61 -5.24 5.11
C ALA A 5 -17.30 -4.25 6.23
N GLN A 6 -17.32 -4.69 7.47
CA GLN A 6 -17.08 -3.83 8.63
C GLN A 6 -15.71 -3.15 8.51
N GLY A 7 -15.71 -1.82 8.42
CA GLY A 7 -14.50 -1.02 8.24
C GLY A 7 -14.02 -0.89 6.80
N GLU A 8 -14.87 -1.18 5.80
CA GLU A 8 -14.54 -0.93 4.39
C GLU A 8 -14.25 0.56 4.13
N VAL A 9 -13.12 0.83 3.50
CA VAL A 9 -12.64 2.17 3.15
C VAL A 9 -12.77 2.43 1.66
N ALA A 10 -12.42 1.46 0.84
CA ALA A 10 -12.54 1.55 -0.62
C ALA A 10 -12.60 0.16 -1.24
N ARG A 11 -13.27 0.05 -2.39
CA ARG A 11 -13.43 -1.20 -3.14
C ARG A 11 -12.89 -1.07 -4.55
N GLY A 12 -12.08 -2.04 -4.96
CA GLY A 12 -11.61 -2.29 -6.30
C GLY A 12 -12.42 -3.37 -7.00
N GLU A 13 -11.87 -3.90 -8.08
CA GLU A 13 -12.45 -5.03 -8.83
C GLU A 13 -12.14 -6.38 -8.16
N LEU A 14 -10.92 -6.53 -7.64
CA LEU A 14 -10.41 -7.76 -7.03
C LEU A 14 -10.20 -7.63 -5.52
N VAL A 15 -10.06 -6.40 -5.00
CA VAL A 15 -9.69 -6.15 -3.61
C VAL A 15 -10.65 -5.21 -2.90
N VAL A 16 -10.67 -5.33 -1.58
CA VAL A 16 -11.27 -4.36 -0.67
C VAL A 16 -10.16 -3.81 0.23
N LEU A 17 -10.05 -2.49 0.29
CA LEU A 17 -9.23 -1.79 1.29
C LEU A 17 -10.09 -1.48 2.50
N ARG A 18 -9.61 -1.86 3.68
CA ARG A 18 -10.34 -1.67 4.93
C ARG A 18 -9.44 -1.25 6.08
N GLU A 19 -10.04 -0.76 7.14
CA GLU A 19 -9.31 -0.49 8.38
C GLU A 19 -8.57 -1.73 8.87
N LYS A 20 -7.40 -1.49 9.46
CA LYS A 20 -6.62 -2.56 10.12
C LYS A 20 -7.37 -3.08 11.34
N ARG A 21 -7.22 -4.36 11.61
CA ARG A 21 -7.83 -5.07 12.75
C ARG A 21 -6.76 -5.77 13.57
N LEU A 22 -7.03 -5.99 14.84
CA LEU A 22 -6.12 -6.77 15.68
C LEU A 22 -5.92 -8.20 15.15
N SER A 23 -6.93 -8.77 14.51
CA SER A 23 -6.88 -10.08 13.86
C SER A 23 -5.90 -10.16 12.67
N ASP A 24 -5.42 -9.03 12.16
CA ASP A 24 -4.42 -8.98 11.07
C ASP A 24 -2.98 -9.20 11.60
N ALA A 25 -2.77 -9.02 12.90
CA ALA A 25 -1.43 -9.05 13.48
C ALA A 25 -0.64 -10.36 13.21
N PRO A 26 -1.25 -11.57 13.22
CA PRO A 26 -0.53 -12.79 12.88
C PRO A 26 0.00 -12.81 11.43
N ASP A 27 -0.82 -12.36 10.47
CA ASP A 27 -0.42 -12.29 9.06
C ASP A 27 0.66 -11.25 8.85
N ASP A 28 0.47 -10.06 9.40
CA ASP A 28 1.46 -8.98 9.31
C ASP A 28 2.80 -9.37 9.94
N TYR A 29 2.77 -10.06 11.07
CA TYR A 29 3.99 -10.57 11.70
C TYR A 29 4.70 -11.58 10.81
N ARG A 30 3.97 -12.55 10.27
CA ARG A 30 4.48 -13.56 9.36
C ARG A 30 5.14 -12.93 8.13
N TRP A 31 4.51 -11.93 7.53
CA TRP A 31 5.06 -11.22 6.38
C TRP A 31 6.27 -10.35 6.73
N ARG A 32 6.27 -9.71 7.89
CA ARG A 32 7.39 -8.87 8.33
C ARG A 32 8.63 -9.66 8.77
N THR A 33 8.46 -10.90 9.18
CA THR A 33 9.56 -11.83 9.50
C THR A 33 10.08 -12.57 8.27
N ASP A 34 9.36 -12.54 7.15
CA ASP A 34 9.76 -13.17 5.90
C ASP A 34 10.89 -12.40 5.22
N ALA A 35 12.02 -13.08 5.00
CA ALA A 35 13.24 -12.45 4.45
C ALA A 35 13.07 -11.98 3.00
N GLU A 36 12.27 -12.68 2.19
CA GLU A 36 12.02 -12.28 0.81
C GLU A 36 11.12 -11.05 0.73
N LEU A 37 10.04 -11.01 1.52
CA LEU A 37 9.17 -9.84 1.60
C LEU A 37 9.92 -8.61 2.13
N ALA A 38 10.72 -8.78 3.19
CA ALA A 38 11.56 -7.71 3.71
C ALA A 38 12.54 -7.17 2.66
N ARG A 39 13.11 -8.05 1.81
CA ARG A 39 13.98 -7.64 0.71
C ARG A 39 13.26 -6.77 -0.32
N PHE A 40 12.00 -7.08 -0.67
CA PHE A 40 11.21 -6.24 -1.58
C PHE A 40 10.87 -4.88 -0.99
N ASP A 41 10.81 -4.78 0.33
CA ASP A 41 10.57 -3.50 1.05
C ASP A 41 11.86 -2.74 1.38
N ALA A 42 13.02 -3.21 0.88
CA ALA A 42 14.35 -2.69 1.23
C ALA A 42 14.58 -2.63 2.76
N ALA A 43 14.02 -3.58 3.48
CA ALA A 43 14.04 -3.68 4.93
C ALA A 43 14.79 -4.95 5.39
N ARG A 44 15.07 -5.02 6.68
CA ARG A 44 15.48 -6.25 7.35
C ARG A 44 14.23 -6.97 7.87
N PRO A 45 14.23 -8.31 7.90
CA PRO A 45 13.18 -9.05 8.58
C PRO A 45 13.03 -8.59 10.02
N PHE A 46 11.80 -8.51 10.50
CA PHE A 46 11.53 -8.18 11.90
C PHE A 46 12.04 -9.31 12.79
N ALA A 47 12.80 -8.99 13.82
CA ALA A 47 13.54 -9.98 14.63
C ALA A 47 13.00 -10.21 16.04
N ALA A 48 12.08 -9.33 16.52
CA ALA A 48 11.50 -9.49 17.86
C ALA A 48 10.43 -10.58 17.90
N ALA A 49 10.11 -11.09 19.09
CA ALA A 49 9.09 -12.09 19.30
C ALA A 49 7.68 -11.58 18.94
N TYR A 50 6.77 -12.51 18.63
CA TYR A 50 5.40 -12.14 18.28
C TYR A 50 4.68 -11.34 19.37
N GLN A 51 4.93 -11.61 20.64
CA GLN A 51 4.30 -10.88 21.75
C GLN A 51 4.71 -9.41 21.80
N ASP A 52 5.98 -9.12 21.50
CA ASP A 52 6.47 -7.74 21.41
C ASP A 52 5.87 -7.03 20.21
N TYR A 53 5.78 -7.72 19.06
CA TYR A 53 5.11 -7.22 17.87
C TYR A 53 3.63 -6.91 18.13
N LEU A 54 2.93 -7.81 18.79
CA LEU A 54 1.51 -7.67 19.11
C LEU A 54 1.24 -6.47 20.03
N ALA A 55 2.15 -6.20 21.00
CA ALA A 55 2.05 -5.03 21.84
C ALA A 55 2.16 -3.74 21.03
N LEU A 56 3.19 -3.63 20.16
CA LEU A 56 3.36 -2.50 19.24
C LEU A 56 2.17 -2.33 18.29
N TYR A 57 1.63 -3.43 17.80
CA TYR A 57 0.48 -3.43 16.90
C TYR A 57 -0.79 -2.89 17.57
N ARG A 58 -1.03 -3.28 18.84
CA ARG A 58 -2.14 -2.74 19.65
C ARG A 58 -2.00 -1.24 19.87
N ASP A 59 -0.80 -0.79 20.19
CA ASP A 59 -0.52 0.63 20.38
C ASP A 59 -0.75 1.42 19.08
N GLU A 60 -0.31 0.92 17.93
CA GLU A 60 -0.55 1.57 16.64
C GLU A 60 -2.04 1.66 16.28
N LEU A 61 -2.83 0.63 16.62
CA LEU A 61 -4.29 0.68 16.43
C LEU A 61 -4.99 1.64 17.39
N ALA A 62 -4.53 1.74 18.63
CA ALA A 62 -5.11 2.62 19.65
C ALA A 62 -4.73 4.10 19.44
N TYR A 63 -3.52 4.35 18.93
CA TYR A 63 -2.95 5.69 18.75
C TYR A 63 -2.39 5.85 17.33
N PRO A 64 -3.27 5.92 16.30
CA PRO A 64 -2.83 6.01 14.92
C PRO A 64 -2.08 7.32 14.64
N SER A 65 -1.00 7.23 13.88
CA SER A 65 -0.22 8.39 13.47
C SER A 65 -1.02 9.30 12.53
N PRO A 66 -1.03 10.63 12.72
CA PRO A 66 -1.67 11.56 11.80
C PRO A 66 -0.93 11.68 10.44
N TYR A 67 0.32 11.21 10.37
CA TYR A 67 1.17 11.30 9.18
C TYR A 67 1.21 10.01 8.36
N ARG A 68 0.44 9.01 8.76
CA ARG A 68 0.39 7.70 8.13
C ARG A 68 -0.98 7.08 8.27
N ARG A 69 -1.47 6.48 7.20
CA ARG A 69 -2.68 5.65 7.19
C ARG A 69 -2.33 4.26 6.69
N SER A 70 -2.64 3.25 7.48
CA SER A 70 -2.44 1.84 7.13
C SER A 70 -3.78 1.14 6.97
N LEU A 71 -3.94 0.37 5.90
CA LEU A 71 -5.15 -0.36 5.54
C LEU A 71 -4.81 -1.82 5.28
N GLY A 72 -5.73 -2.72 5.60
CA GLY A 72 -5.66 -4.11 5.16
C GLY A 72 -6.20 -4.25 3.73
N ILE A 73 -5.60 -5.16 2.97
CA ILE A 73 -6.09 -5.57 1.66
C ILE A 73 -6.77 -6.93 1.83
N GLU A 74 -8.05 -7.02 1.50
CA GLU A 74 -8.80 -8.28 1.43
C GLU A 74 -9.09 -8.64 -0.02
N ASN A 75 -9.17 -9.95 -0.31
CA ASN A 75 -9.69 -10.46 -1.57
C ASN A 75 -11.25 -10.53 -1.53
N ALA A 76 -11.86 -11.02 -2.58
CA ALA A 76 -13.32 -11.14 -2.67
C ALA A 76 -13.94 -12.08 -1.60
N ASP A 77 -13.15 -13.05 -1.10
CA ASP A 77 -13.59 -14.00 -0.08
C ASP A 77 -13.41 -13.45 1.34
N GLY A 78 -12.91 -12.22 1.49
CA GLY A 78 -12.65 -11.59 2.79
C GLY A 78 -11.34 -12.03 3.45
N ALA A 79 -10.47 -12.73 2.73
CA ALA A 79 -9.14 -13.11 3.24
C ALA A 79 -8.20 -11.90 3.22
N HIS A 80 -7.47 -11.70 4.33
CA HIS A 80 -6.42 -10.69 4.43
C HIS A 80 -5.19 -11.14 3.64
N ILE A 81 -4.86 -10.42 2.56
CA ILE A 81 -3.82 -10.82 1.60
C ILE A 81 -2.63 -9.86 1.54
N GLY A 82 -2.73 -8.73 2.21
CA GLY A 82 -1.68 -7.72 2.17
C GLY A 82 -2.04 -6.42 2.89
N ASN A 83 -1.20 -5.42 2.71
CA ASN A 83 -1.35 -4.10 3.29
C ASN A 83 -1.17 -3.00 2.26
N ALA A 84 -1.95 -1.94 2.41
CA ALA A 84 -1.84 -0.70 1.68
C ALA A 84 -1.63 0.44 2.67
N MET A 85 -0.79 1.40 2.34
CA MET A 85 -0.56 2.56 3.20
C MET A 85 -0.28 3.80 2.39
N TYR A 86 -0.56 4.96 2.99
CA TYR A 86 -0.01 6.23 2.55
C TYR A 86 0.57 6.98 3.76
N TYR A 87 1.70 7.62 3.55
CA TYR A 87 2.52 8.25 4.57
C TYR A 87 3.31 9.41 3.98
N ASN A 88 4.19 10.05 4.75
CA ASN A 88 4.86 11.27 4.33
C ASN A 88 3.86 12.31 3.80
N ILE A 89 2.74 12.43 4.52
CA ILE A 89 1.63 13.30 4.17
C ILE A 89 2.07 14.75 4.27
N ASP A 90 2.07 15.46 3.14
CA ASP A 90 2.35 16.89 3.06
C ASP A 90 1.08 17.64 2.58
N ALA A 91 0.38 18.23 3.55
CA ALA A 91 -0.84 18.97 3.29
C ALA A 91 -0.60 20.28 2.52
N ILE A 92 0.60 20.87 2.64
CA ILE A 92 0.96 22.11 1.94
C ILE A 92 1.20 21.82 0.47
N ARG A 93 2.02 20.80 0.16
CA ARG A 93 2.28 20.34 -1.20
C ARG A 93 1.13 19.53 -1.77
N ARG A 94 0.20 19.09 -0.93
CA ARG A 94 -0.95 18.25 -1.28
C ARG A 94 -0.51 16.94 -1.93
N GLU A 95 0.40 16.25 -1.25
CA GLU A 95 0.95 14.98 -1.72
C GLU A 95 1.14 13.97 -0.60
N ALA A 96 1.23 12.69 -0.96
CA ALA A 96 1.60 11.61 -0.06
C ALA A 96 2.39 10.52 -0.81
N GLU A 97 3.22 9.79 -0.07
CA GLU A 97 3.89 8.58 -0.53
C GLU A 97 3.01 7.37 -0.23
N ILE A 98 2.92 6.42 -1.16
CA ILE A 98 2.20 5.17 -0.95
C ILE A 98 3.13 3.96 -0.87
N GLY A 99 2.67 2.93 -0.16
CA GLY A 99 3.27 1.61 -0.12
C GLY A 99 2.20 0.53 -0.23
N ILE A 100 2.53 -0.56 -0.94
CA ILE A 100 1.69 -1.74 -1.12
C ILE A 100 2.54 -2.98 -0.88
N THR A 101 2.07 -3.86 -0.03
CA THR A 101 2.66 -5.19 0.18
C THR A 101 1.58 -6.24 0.01
N LEU A 102 1.75 -7.15 -0.95
CA LEU A 102 0.99 -8.40 -1.01
C LEU A 102 1.80 -9.47 -0.28
N GLY A 103 1.35 -9.86 0.90
CA GLY A 103 2.01 -10.85 1.73
C GLY A 103 1.82 -12.27 1.22
N GLU A 104 0.65 -12.57 0.63
CA GLU A 104 0.33 -13.89 0.11
C GLU A 104 0.81 -14.04 -1.35
N ARG A 105 1.76 -14.94 -1.56
CA ARG A 105 2.42 -15.14 -2.86
C ARG A 105 1.48 -15.64 -3.96
N GLU A 106 0.45 -16.38 -3.58
CA GLU A 106 -0.54 -16.91 -4.51
C GLU A 106 -1.31 -15.81 -5.27
N PHE A 107 -1.36 -14.59 -4.73
CA PHE A 107 -1.99 -13.43 -5.37
C PHE A 107 -1.03 -12.59 -6.23
N TRP A 108 0.27 -12.95 -6.26
CA TRP A 108 1.24 -12.21 -7.04
C TRP A 108 1.04 -12.42 -8.55
N SER A 109 1.31 -11.37 -9.33
CA SER A 109 1.21 -11.37 -10.80
C SER A 109 -0.19 -11.70 -11.36
N ARG A 110 -1.22 -11.59 -10.53
CA ARG A 110 -2.62 -11.88 -10.88
C ARG A 110 -3.53 -10.65 -10.86
N GLY A 111 -2.95 -9.45 -10.87
CA GLY A 111 -3.71 -8.19 -10.92
C GLY A 111 -4.07 -7.58 -9.56
N TYR A 112 -3.99 -8.32 -8.46
CA TYR A 112 -4.38 -7.83 -7.13
C TYR A 112 -3.57 -6.61 -6.69
N GLY A 113 -2.25 -6.59 -6.92
CA GLY A 113 -1.42 -5.43 -6.59
C GLY A 113 -1.78 -4.20 -7.42
N THR A 114 -2.03 -4.37 -8.71
CA THR A 114 -2.47 -3.28 -9.59
C THR A 114 -3.81 -2.71 -9.15
N ASP A 115 -4.77 -3.58 -8.82
CA ASP A 115 -6.09 -3.17 -8.37
C ASP A 115 -6.02 -2.46 -7.00
N ALA A 116 -5.21 -2.97 -6.06
CA ALA A 116 -4.99 -2.33 -4.77
C ALA A 116 -4.40 -0.92 -4.91
N VAL A 117 -3.40 -0.74 -5.79
CA VAL A 117 -2.81 0.57 -6.08
C VAL A 117 -3.83 1.52 -6.66
N LYS A 118 -4.56 1.12 -7.70
CA LYS A 118 -5.61 1.96 -8.32
C LYS A 118 -6.68 2.37 -7.32
N THR A 119 -7.09 1.44 -6.46
CA THR A 119 -8.12 1.67 -5.44
C THR A 119 -7.62 2.64 -4.37
N LEU A 120 -6.39 2.48 -3.89
CA LEU A 120 -5.77 3.37 -2.92
C LEU A 120 -5.60 4.79 -3.47
N VAL A 121 -5.05 4.94 -4.68
CA VAL A 121 -4.87 6.25 -5.33
C VAL A 121 -6.21 6.96 -5.49
N ARG A 122 -7.23 6.28 -6.01
CA ARG A 122 -8.57 6.83 -6.17
C ARG A 122 -9.17 7.27 -4.83
N HIS A 123 -9.00 6.47 -3.78
CA HIS A 123 -9.42 6.83 -2.43
C HIS A 123 -8.72 8.09 -1.94
N ILE A 124 -7.39 8.14 -1.97
CA ILE A 124 -6.60 9.30 -1.54
C ILE A 124 -7.06 10.58 -2.26
N LEU A 125 -7.07 10.56 -3.60
CA LEU A 125 -7.40 11.75 -4.39
C LEU A 125 -8.82 12.26 -4.16
N ARG A 126 -9.78 11.35 -3.88
CA ARG A 126 -11.17 11.73 -3.61
C ARG A 126 -11.40 12.27 -2.20
N THR A 127 -10.68 11.76 -1.21
CA THR A 127 -10.96 12.05 0.20
C THR A 127 -10.06 13.11 0.80
N THR A 128 -8.86 13.31 0.26
CA THR A 128 -7.89 14.28 0.82
C THR A 128 -7.75 15.55 0.01
N GLY A 129 -8.18 15.56 -1.25
CA GLY A 129 -7.93 16.64 -2.20
C GLY A 129 -6.45 16.80 -2.57
N PHE A 130 -5.63 15.76 -2.38
CA PHE A 130 -4.23 15.78 -2.82
C PHE A 130 -4.13 15.84 -4.33
N ARG A 131 -3.03 16.40 -4.82
CA ARG A 131 -2.77 16.57 -6.25
C ARG A 131 -1.76 15.57 -6.80
N ARG A 132 -0.95 14.99 -5.91
CA ARG A 132 0.13 14.08 -6.25
C ARG A 132 0.17 12.91 -5.28
N VAL A 133 0.26 11.71 -5.83
CA VAL A 133 0.61 10.50 -5.09
C VAL A 133 1.90 9.95 -5.69
N TYR A 134 2.88 9.64 -4.87
CA TYR A 134 4.14 9.11 -5.35
C TYR A 134 4.55 7.85 -4.58
N LEU A 135 5.51 7.13 -5.10
CA LEU A 135 6.08 5.94 -4.49
C LEU A 135 7.54 5.78 -4.86
N LYS A 136 8.22 4.92 -4.11
CA LYS A 136 9.56 4.45 -4.42
C LYS A 136 9.55 2.94 -4.52
N THR A 137 10.10 2.40 -5.56
CA THR A 137 10.28 0.96 -5.75
C THR A 137 11.72 0.65 -6.10
N LEU A 138 12.21 -0.51 -5.66
CA LEU A 138 13.58 -0.94 -5.95
C LEU A 138 13.80 -1.04 -7.47
N ASP A 139 14.96 -0.58 -7.95
CA ASP A 139 15.28 -0.53 -9.39
C ASP A 139 15.33 -1.90 -10.06
N TRP A 140 15.54 -2.96 -9.28
CA TRP A 140 15.51 -4.34 -9.74
C TRP A 140 14.13 -5.03 -9.60
N ASN A 141 13.14 -4.40 -8.92
CA ASN A 141 11.80 -4.99 -8.71
C ASN A 141 10.88 -4.73 -9.92
N ALA A 142 11.17 -5.38 -11.05
CA ALA A 142 10.44 -5.21 -12.31
C ALA A 142 8.95 -5.55 -12.17
N ARG A 143 8.58 -6.50 -11.29
CA ARG A 143 7.19 -6.86 -11.04
C ARG A 143 6.39 -5.69 -10.46
N ALA A 144 6.94 -5.04 -9.44
CA ALA A 144 6.29 -3.88 -8.81
C ALA A 144 6.22 -2.70 -9.79
N GLN A 145 7.31 -2.42 -10.52
CA GLN A 145 7.34 -1.34 -11.52
C GLN A 145 6.23 -1.53 -12.56
N LYS A 146 6.07 -2.74 -13.12
CA LYS A 146 4.98 -3.04 -14.08
C LYS A 146 3.59 -2.86 -13.47
N ALA A 147 3.39 -3.23 -12.20
CA ALA A 147 2.12 -3.04 -11.52
C ALA A 147 1.79 -1.55 -11.36
N PHE A 148 2.78 -0.73 -11.00
CA PHE A 148 2.63 0.71 -10.87
C PHE A 148 2.39 1.40 -12.22
N GLU A 149 3.12 1.03 -13.27
CA GLU A 149 2.89 1.53 -14.63
C GLU A 149 1.46 1.21 -15.11
N LYS A 150 0.99 -0.03 -14.92
CA LYS A 150 -0.39 -0.44 -15.22
C LYS A 150 -1.44 0.31 -14.38
N SER A 151 -1.04 0.84 -13.24
CA SER A 151 -1.89 1.68 -12.39
C SER A 151 -1.89 3.15 -12.78
N GLY A 152 -1.12 3.54 -13.81
CA GLY A 152 -1.04 4.90 -14.33
C GLY A 152 0.09 5.75 -13.76
N PHE A 153 0.96 5.17 -12.95
CA PHE A 153 2.17 5.87 -12.47
C PHE A 153 3.19 6.04 -13.59
N ARG A 154 3.93 7.14 -13.52
CA ARG A 154 5.04 7.46 -14.44
C ARG A 154 6.31 7.67 -13.65
N ILE A 155 7.44 7.25 -14.21
CA ILE A 155 8.76 7.49 -13.60
C ILE A 155 9.03 9.01 -13.61
N CYS A 156 9.37 9.56 -12.45
CA CYS A 156 9.71 10.97 -12.30
C CYS A 156 11.11 11.20 -11.71
N GLY A 157 11.80 10.15 -11.27
CA GLY A 157 13.14 10.29 -10.72
C GLY A 157 13.75 9.00 -10.23
N ARG A 158 14.90 9.16 -9.59
CA ARG A 158 15.64 8.09 -8.92
C ARG A 158 16.12 8.58 -7.56
N SER A 159 16.25 7.68 -6.60
CA SER A 159 16.82 7.98 -5.29
C SER A 159 17.67 6.83 -4.80
N ARG A 160 18.57 7.11 -3.85
CA ARG A 160 19.41 6.10 -3.20
C ARG A 160 19.26 6.22 -1.68
N ARG A 161 19.04 5.10 -1.03
CA ARG A 161 18.91 5.05 0.44
C ARG A 161 19.38 3.70 0.96
N GLY A 162 20.20 3.70 2.03
CA GLY A 162 20.62 2.46 2.68
C GLY A 162 21.33 1.46 1.77
N GLY A 163 22.07 1.95 0.76
CA GLY A 163 22.73 1.10 -0.25
C GLY A 163 21.83 0.60 -1.38
N ASN A 164 20.52 0.85 -1.31
CA ASN A 164 19.56 0.48 -2.35
C ASN A 164 19.29 1.63 -3.30
N ASN A 165 19.07 1.31 -4.57
CA ASN A 165 18.62 2.25 -5.59
C ASN A 165 17.12 2.09 -5.81
N PHE A 166 16.43 3.22 -5.96
CA PHE A 166 14.98 3.27 -6.16
C PHE A 166 14.64 4.05 -7.41
N ILE A 167 13.62 3.58 -8.10
CA ILE A 167 12.85 4.34 -9.07
C ILE A 167 11.76 5.09 -8.31
N VAL A 168 11.64 6.39 -8.53
CA VAL A 168 10.55 7.22 -8.01
C VAL A 168 9.49 7.34 -9.09
N MET A 169 8.25 7.02 -8.74
CA MET A 169 7.12 7.10 -9.65
C MET A 169 6.02 7.96 -9.04
N GLU A 170 5.25 8.65 -9.89
CA GLU A 170 4.18 9.54 -9.45
C GLU A 170 2.90 9.37 -10.25
N TYR A 171 1.81 9.72 -9.63
CA TYR A 171 0.48 9.83 -10.21
C TYR A 171 -0.09 11.22 -9.89
N MET A 172 -0.51 11.98 -10.92
CA MET A 172 -1.07 13.31 -10.76
C MET A 172 -2.59 13.28 -10.86
N ALA A 173 -3.28 13.98 -9.97
CA ALA A 173 -4.75 14.06 -9.97
C ALA A 173 -5.31 14.54 -11.32
N ALA A 174 -4.63 15.48 -11.97
CA ALA A 174 -5.00 15.98 -13.30
C ALA A 174 -5.08 14.87 -14.37
N TRP A 175 -4.41 13.74 -14.19
CA TRP A 175 -4.47 12.62 -15.15
C TRP A 175 -5.76 11.81 -15.04
N LEU A 176 -6.48 11.89 -13.90
CA LEU A 176 -7.81 11.27 -13.76
C LEU A 176 -8.84 11.90 -14.70
N ASP A 177 -8.77 13.21 -14.90
CA ASP A 177 -9.73 13.93 -15.73
C ASP A 177 -9.53 13.63 -17.22
N LEU A 178 -8.30 13.37 -17.62
CA LEU A 178 -7.96 12.96 -19.00
C LEU A 178 -8.49 11.56 -19.34
N GLN A 179 -8.63 10.67 -18.36
CA GLN A 179 -9.15 9.31 -18.58
C GLN A 179 -10.67 9.22 -18.65
N ARG A 180 -11.40 10.30 -18.24
CA ARG A 180 -12.86 10.38 -18.27
C ARG A 180 -13.42 11.05 -19.53
N GLY A 181 -12.57 11.64 -20.34
CA GLY A 181 -12.93 12.41 -21.52
C GLY A 181 -12.63 11.70 -22.86
N GLY A 182 -12.30 10.40 -22.83
CA GLY A 182 -12.02 9.60 -24.02
C GLY A 182 -13.09 8.53 -24.24
#